data_df07104c4a4eb7f93f62b93d0333850a
#
_entry.id   df07104c4a4eb7f93f62b93d0333850a
#
_cell.length_a   1.000
_cell.length_b   1.000
_cell.length_c   1.000
_cell.angle_alpha   90.00
_cell.angle_beta   90.00
_cell.angle_gamma   90.00
#
_symmetry.space_group_name_H-M   'P 1'
#
loop_
_entity.id
_entity.type
_entity.pdbx_description
1 polymer ?
#
loop_
_entity_poly.entity_id
_entity_poly.type
_entity_poly.pdbx_seq_one_letter_code
_entity_poly.pdbx_strand_id
1 'polypeptide(L)'
;MGLLNKKTYLCVLKLFKTMNIDISTYHHVLWAMAFMGLFVFVTLYFVDAGYGKFRSNKWGYSINNKLGWVLMECPALIPIAYTIVALTPSALAILFMSLYALHYVYRSFIFPALLKGNSKMPLAITAMGATFNFTNSTLLCASVVAFPKESYSDICSYAGNWNFWLGI
;
A
#
# COMPACT_ATOMS: atom_id res chain seq x y z
N MET A 1 27.30 -13.82 -4.54
CA MET A 1 26.99 -13.00 -5.73
C MET A 1 25.95 -13.75 -6.56
N GLY A 2 24.67 -13.61 -6.20
CA GLY A 2 23.57 -14.41 -6.75
C GLY A 2 22.99 -13.74 -7.98
N LEU A 3 23.16 -14.39 -9.11
CA LEU A 3 22.58 -14.04 -10.40
C LEU A 3 21.07 -13.93 -10.30
N LEU A 4 20.54 -12.71 -10.24
CA LEU A 4 19.18 -12.45 -10.67
C LEU A 4 19.06 -12.95 -12.09
N ASN A 5 18.13 -13.88 -12.30
CA ASN A 5 17.85 -14.40 -13.62
C ASN A 5 17.58 -13.18 -14.53
N LYS A 6 18.42 -13.03 -15.55
CA LYS A 6 18.36 -11.95 -16.56
C LYS A 6 16.93 -11.75 -17.12
N LYS A 7 16.12 -12.84 -17.10
CA LYS A 7 14.69 -12.83 -17.42
C LYS A 7 13.84 -12.01 -16.44
N THR A 8 14.13 -12.09 -15.13
CA THR A 8 13.36 -11.36 -14.10
C THR A 8 13.62 -9.86 -14.20
N TYR A 9 14.91 -9.47 -14.35
CA TYR A 9 15.30 -8.08 -14.58
C TYR A 9 14.68 -7.50 -15.86
N LEU A 10 14.68 -8.28 -16.95
CA LEU A 10 14.04 -7.91 -18.21
C LEU A 10 12.52 -7.83 -18.09
N CYS A 11 11.88 -8.69 -17.30
CA CYS A 11 10.43 -8.65 -17.07
C CYS A 11 10.03 -7.41 -16.28
N VAL A 12 10.80 -7.04 -15.26
CA VAL A 12 10.60 -5.82 -14.46
C VAL A 12 10.81 -4.58 -15.31
N LEU A 13 11.92 -4.52 -16.07
CA LEU A 13 12.15 -3.43 -17.01
C LEU A 13 11.05 -3.35 -18.07
N LYS A 14 10.53 -4.50 -18.53
CA LYS A 14 9.40 -4.55 -19.45
C LYS A 14 8.13 -4.00 -18.81
N LEU A 15 7.85 -4.34 -17.54
CA LEU A 15 6.70 -3.82 -16.80
C LEU A 15 6.81 -2.30 -16.61
N PHE A 16 7.95 -1.80 -16.15
CA PHE A 16 8.21 -0.36 -16.02
C PHE A 16 8.15 0.35 -17.38
N LYS A 17 8.70 -0.28 -18.42
CA LYS A 17 8.65 0.23 -19.80
C LYS A 17 7.23 0.18 -20.39
N THR A 18 6.43 -0.82 -20.03
CA THR A 18 5.02 -0.94 -20.45
C THR A 18 4.13 0.05 -19.69
N MET A 19 4.45 0.35 -18.41
CA MET A 19 3.76 1.36 -17.61
C MET A 19 4.34 2.76 -17.79
N ASN A 20 5.42 2.90 -18.57
CA ASN A 20 6.12 4.17 -18.80
C ASN A 20 6.50 4.91 -17.50
N ILE A 21 6.71 4.16 -16.41
CA ILE A 21 7.08 4.71 -15.11
C ILE A 21 8.62 4.76 -15.06
N ASP A 22 9.16 5.93 -15.31
CA ASP A 22 10.56 6.22 -15.02
C ASP A 22 10.74 6.58 -13.53
N ILE A 23 11.98 6.68 -13.11
CA ILE A 23 12.34 7.00 -11.72
C ILE A 23 11.81 8.40 -11.32
N SER A 24 11.74 9.33 -12.27
CA SER A 24 11.18 10.66 -12.06
C SER A 24 9.68 10.57 -11.78
N THR A 25 8.93 9.84 -12.58
CA THR A 25 7.50 9.59 -12.36
C THR A 25 7.24 8.94 -11.01
N TYR A 26 8.05 7.96 -10.60
CA TYR A 26 7.95 7.33 -9.27
C TYR A 26 8.10 8.38 -8.16
N HIS A 27 9.13 9.24 -8.22
CA HIS A 27 9.32 10.30 -7.22
C HIS A 27 8.18 11.32 -7.22
N HIS A 28 7.67 11.72 -8.38
CA HIS A 28 6.52 12.64 -8.45
C HIS A 28 5.27 12.05 -7.80
N VAL A 29 4.96 10.76 -8.03
CA VAL A 29 3.82 10.09 -7.39
C VAL A 29 4.03 9.97 -5.88
N LEU A 30 5.25 9.64 -5.44
CA LEU A 30 5.59 9.57 -4.02
C LEU A 30 5.37 10.93 -3.32
N TRP A 31 5.89 12.02 -3.90
CA TRP A 31 5.67 13.36 -3.37
C TRP A 31 4.20 13.78 -3.39
N ALA A 32 3.48 13.46 -4.48
CA ALA A 32 2.04 13.73 -4.56
C ALA A 32 1.26 13.01 -3.45
N MET A 33 1.60 11.75 -3.15
CA MET A 33 0.99 11.03 -2.03
C MET A 33 1.35 11.63 -0.67
N ALA A 34 2.60 12.05 -0.46
CA ALA A 34 3.01 12.70 0.78
C ALA A 34 2.24 14.02 1.01
N PHE A 35 2.14 14.86 -0.03
CA PHE A 35 1.36 16.10 0.04
C PHE A 35 -0.14 15.84 0.24
N MET A 36 -0.69 14.84 -0.43
CA MET A 36 -2.09 14.44 -0.24
C MET A 36 -2.33 13.96 1.19
N GLY A 37 -1.43 13.16 1.76
CA GLY A 37 -1.51 12.71 3.15
C GLY A 37 -1.49 13.88 4.13
N LEU A 38 -0.58 14.84 3.92
CA LEU A 38 -0.52 16.06 4.73
C LEU A 38 -1.81 16.90 4.59
N PHE A 39 -2.30 17.06 3.36
CA PHE A 39 -3.55 17.78 3.09
C PHE A 39 -4.75 17.13 3.80
N VAL A 40 -4.88 15.80 3.70
CA VAL A 40 -5.94 15.05 4.40
C VAL A 40 -5.79 15.19 5.91
N PHE A 41 -4.57 15.09 6.45
CA PHE A 41 -4.31 15.24 7.87
C PHE A 41 -4.77 16.62 8.38
N VAL A 42 -4.40 17.69 7.67
CA VAL A 42 -4.84 19.06 8.01
C VAL A 42 -6.35 19.22 7.88
N THR A 43 -6.96 18.65 6.81
CA THR A 43 -8.40 18.74 6.57
C THR A 43 -9.20 18.05 7.67
N LEU A 44 -8.73 16.91 8.18
CA LEU A 44 -9.37 16.17 9.26
C LEU A 44 -9.40 16.94 10.60
N TYR A 45 -8.60 17.99 10.72
CA TYR A 45 -8.68 18.89 11.88
C TYR A 45 -9.94 19.76 11.86
N PHE A 46 -10.44 20.07 10.65
CA PHE A 46 -11.59 20.95 10.44
C PHE A 46 -12.87 20.22 10.03
N VAL A 47 -12.73 19.01 9.49
CA VAL A 47 -13.84 18.23 8.94
C VAL A 47 -13.88 16.86 9.58
N ASP A 48 -15.00 16.54 10.23
CA ASP A 48 -15.20 15.21 10.81
C ASP A 48 -15.19 14.13 9.71
N ALA A 49 -14.42 13.07 9.94
CA ALA A 49 -14.46 11.89 9.10
C ALA A 49 -15.89 11.30 9.13
N GLY A 50 -16.54 11.26 7.99
CA GLY A 50 -17.96 10.93 7.84
C GLY A 50 -18.34 9.47 8.10
N TYR A 51 -17.52 8.71 8.86
CA TYR A 51 -17.75 7.30 9.16
C TYR A 51 -17.60 6.98 10.65
N GLY A 52 -18.03 5.79 11.05
CA GLY A 52 -17.96 5.35 12.45
C GLY A 52 -18.81 6.22 13.37
N LYS A 53 -18.24 6.67 14.49
CA LYS A 53 -18.90 7.52 15.51
C LYS A 53 -19.31 8.90 14.96
N PHE A 54 -18.56 9.43 13.99
CA PHE A 54 -18.77 10.75 13.38
C PHE A 54 -19.53 10.68 12.06
N ARG A 55 -20.31 9.62 11.84
CA ARG A 55 -21.08 9.44 10.61
C ARG A 55 -21.93 10.67 10.28
N SER A 56 -21.77 11.18 9.06
CA SER A 56 -22.54 12.28 8.51
C SER A 56 -23.20 11.87 7.19
N ASN A 57 -24.45 12.28 6.97
CA ASN A 57 -25.14 12.07 5.69
C ASN A 57 -24.64 12.99 4.55
N LYS A 58 -23.73 13.92 4.85
CA LYS A 58 -23.14 14.85 3.88
C LYS A 58 -22.24 14.17 2.83
N TRP A 59 -21.80 12.93 3.08
CA TRP A 59 -20.88 12.19 2.21
C TRP A 59 -21.56 11.32 1.14
N GLY A 60 -22.86 11.51 0.91
CA GLY A 60 -23.62 10.82 -0.13
C GLY A 60 -24.00 9.37 0.21
N TYR A 61 -24.06 8.52 -0.82
CA TYR A 61 -24.50 7.13 -0.69
C TYR A 61 -23.58 6.33 0.25
N SER A 62 -24.19 5.54 1.12
CA SER A 62 -23.46 4.76 2.13
C SER A 62 -23.75 3.27 1.99
N ILE A 63 -22.72 2.46 2.12
CA ILE A 63 -22.77 0.99 2.10
C ILE A 63 -22.59 0.41 3.50
N ASN A 64 -22.78 -0.89 3.63
CA ASN A 64 -22.49 -1.60 4.87
C ASN A 64 -21.03 -1.37 5.29
N ASN A 65 -20.80 -1.01 6.56
CA ASN A 65 -19.47 -0.67 7.05
C ASN A 65 -18.45 -1.82 6.90
N LYS A 66 -18.88 -3.07 7.13
CA LYS A 66 -17.99 -4.24 6.95
C LYS A 66 -17.55 -4.38 5.48
N LEU A 67 -18.51 -4.27 4.56
CA LEU A 67 -18.23 -4.28 3.13
C LEU A 67 -17.34 -3.09 2.71
N GLY A 68 -17.60 -1.92 3.27
CA GLY A 68 -16.76 -0.73 3.06
C GLY A 68 -15.29 -0.97 3.42
N TRP A 69 -15.04 -1.58 4.58
CA TRP A 69 -13.67 -1.95 5.00
C TRP A 69 -13.02 -2.96 4.06
N VAL A 70 -13.74 -4.03 3.67
CA VAL A 70 -13.22 -5.02 2.72
C VAL A 70 -12.83 -4.35 1.40
N LEU A 71 -13.73 -3.55 0.81
CA LEU A 71 -13.50 -2.87 -0.47
C LEU A 71 -12.39 -1.82 -0.41
N MET A 72 -12.19 -1.20 0.75
CA MET A 72 -11.17 -0.18 0.95
C MET A 72 -9.77 -0.77 1.10
N GLU A 73 -9.64 -1.90 1.79
CA GLU A 73 -8.33 -2.47 2.16
C GLU A 73 -7.87 -3.57 1.19
N CYS A 74 -8.79 -4.37 0.64
CA CYS A 74 -8.47 -5.48 -0.24
C CYS A 74 -7.67 -5.09 -1.51
N PRO A 75 -7.87 -3.92 -2.13
CA PRO A 75 -7.08 -3.51 -3.29
C PRO A 75 -5.57 -3.46 -3.06
N ALA A 76 -5.14 -3.25 -1.80
CA ALA A 76 -3.71 -3.29 -1.45
C ALA A 76 -3.05 -4.65 -1.71
N LEU A 77 -3.82 -5.74 -1.62
CA LEU A 77 -3.30 -7.10 -1.81
C LEU A 77 -2.98 -7.42 -3.29
N ILE A 78 -3.59 -6.70 -4.24
CA ILE A 78 -3.43 -6.97 -5.69
C ILE A 78 -1.98 -6.75 -6.15
N PRO A 79 -1.36 -5.58 -5.93
CA PRO A 79 0.04 -5.35 -6.32
C PRO A 79 1.01 -6.30 -5.62
N ILE A 80 0.75 -6.63 -4.34
CA ILE A 80 1.59 -7.52 -3.55
C ILE A 80 1.58 -8.93 -4.16
N ALA A 81 0.37 -9.49 -4.36
CA ALA A 81 0.21 -10.82 -4.94
C ALA A 81 0.84 -10.90 -6.34
N TYR A 82 0.60 -9.89 -7.17
CA TYR A 82 1.21 -9.80 -8.49
C TYR A 82 2.75 -9.81 -8.42
N THR A 83 3.32 -9.01 -7.54
CA THR A 83 4.78 -8.91 -7.39
C THR A 83 5.41 -10.21 -6.92
N ILE A 84 4.81 -10.86 -5.92
CA ILE A 84 5.32 -12.13 -5.40
C ILE A 84 5.26 -13.24 -6.48
N VAL A 85 4.14 -13.34 -7.19
CA VAL A 85 3.90 -14.44 -8.14
C VAL A 85 4.61 -14.21 -9.47
N ALA A 86 4.53 -12.99 -10.02
CA ALA A 86 4.97 -12.70 -11.38
C ALA A 86 6.43 -12.22 -11.46
N LEU A 87 6.94 -11.55 -10.43
CA LEU A 87 8.24 -10.90 -10.47
C LEU A 87 9.34 -11.62 -9.70
N THR A 88 9.02 -12.70 -8.98
CA THR A 88 9.97 -13.55 -8.22
C THR A 88 11.03 -12.71 -7.47
N PRO A 89 10.63 -11.86 -6.52
CA PRO A 89 11.54 -10.98 -5.79
C PRO A 89 12.51 -11.77 -4.90
N SER A 90 13.48 -11.10 -4.28
CA SER A 90 14.41 -11.73 -3.33
C SER A 90 13.69 -12.29 -2.10
N ALA A 91 14.28 -13.26 -1.42
CA ALA A 91 13.69 -13.86 -0.21
C ALA A 91 13.36 -12.81 0.87
N LEU A 92 14.24 -11.81 1.04
CA LEU A 92 14.02 -10.72 1.97
C LEU A 92 12.84 -9.82 1.54
N ALA A 93 12.75 -9.51 0.25
CA ALA A 93 11.61 -8.77 -0.30
C ALA A 93 10.31 -9.55 -0.10
N ILE A 94 10.30 -10.87 -0.32
CA ILE A 94 9.15 -11.73 -0.04
C ILE A 94 8.76 -11.65 1.44
N LEU A 95 9.74 -11.70 2.35
CA LEU A 95 9.46 -11.59 3.79
C LEU A 95 8.74 -10.28 4.12
N PHE A 96 9.28 -9.12 3.72
CA PHE A 96 8.65 -7.82 4.01
C PHE A 96 7.28 -7.68 3.33
N MET A 97 7.15 -8.12 2.09
CA MET A 97 5.87 -8.09 1.38
C MET A 97 4.85 -9.03 2.02
N SER A 98 5.28 -10.16 2.57
CA SER A 98 4.40 -11.09 3.29
C SER A 98 3.90 -10.50 4.62
N LEU A 99 4.76 -9.81 5.36
CA LEU A 99 4.35 -9.09 6.58
C LEU A 99 3.35 -7.98 6.25
N TYR A 100 3.60 -7.24 5.19
CA TYR A 100 2.68 -6.20 4.69
C TYR A 100 1.35 -6.80 4.21
N ALA A 101 1.40 -7.92 3.46
CA ALA A 101 0.22 -8.65 3.05
C ALA A 101 -0.60 -9.15 4.25
N LEU A 102 0.06 -9.70 5.27
CA LEU A 102 -0.59 -10.17 6.50
C LEU A 102 -1.35 -9.04 7.20
N HIS A 103 -0.77 -7.84 7.27
CA HIS A 103 -1.44 -6.65 7.78
C HIS A 103 -2.74 -6.35 7.01
N TYR A 104 -2.69 -6.35 5.67
CA TYR A 104 -3.87 -6.07 4.85
C TYR A 104 -4.89 -7.20 4.84
N VAL A 105 -4.47 -8.46 4.94
CA VAL A 105 -5.38 -9.61 5.14
C VAL A 105 -6.15 -9.44 6.45
N TYR A 106 -5.46 -9.09 7.53
CA TYR A 106 -6.13 -8.80 8.81
C TYR A 106 -7.14 -7.66 8.68
N ARG A 107 -6.75 -6.54 8.07
CA ARG A 107 -7.60 -5.35 7.91
C ARG A 107 -8.77 -5.56 6.94
N SER A 108 -8.58 -6.36 5.89
CA SER A 108 -9.61 -6.63 4.88
C SER A 108 -10.66 -7.64 5.35
N PHE A 109 -10.25 -8.66 6.11
CA PHE A 109 -11.13 -9.79 6.40
C PHE A 109 -11.40 -9.98 7.88
N ILE A 110 -10.36 -9.99 8.72
CA ILE A 110 -10.52 -10.28 10.16
C ILE A 110 -11.14 -9.09 10.88
N PHE A 111 -10.59 -7.90 10.71
CA PHE A 111 -11.10 -6.70 11.37
C PHE A 111 -12.57 -6.40 11.04
N PRO A 112 -13.03 -6.41 9.77
CA PRO A 112 -14.43 -6.22 9.45
C PRO A 112 -15.35 -7.31 10.00
N ALA A 113 -14.88 -8.55 10.08
CA ALA A 113 -15.64 -9.65 10.68
C ALA A 113 -15.92 -9.40 12.17
N LEU A 114 -14.93 -8.85 12.89
CA LEU A 114 -15.02 -8.55 14.32
C LEU A 114 -15.85 -7.29 14.65
N LEU A 115 -16.12 -6.43 13.67
CA LEU A 115 -16.94 -5.22 13.88
C LEU A 115 -18.37 -5.61 14.32
N LYS A 116 -18.82 -5.01 15.42
CA LYS A 116 -20.18 -5.17 15.91
C LYS A 116 -21.09 -4.04 15.38
N GLY A 117 -22.37 -4.37 15.20
CA GLY A 117 -23.38 -3.41 14.77
C GLY A 117 -23.52 -3.25 13.24
N ASN A 118 -24.52 -2.47 12.82
CA ASN A 118 -24.91 -2.23 11.42
C ASN A 118 -24.61 -0.79 10.96
N SER A 119 -23.50 -0.24 11.36
CA SER A 119 -23.08 1.08 10.89
C SER A 119 -22.85 1.08 9.37
N LYS A 120 -22.94 2.26 8.77
CA LYS A 120 -22.71 2.44 7.32
C LYS A 120 -21.47 3.30 7.10
N MET A 121 -20.80 3.10 5.98
CA MET A 121 -19.65 3.86 5.51
C MET A 121 -19.98 4.53 4.18
N PRO A 122 -19.68 5.83 4.00
CA PRO A 122 -19.87 6.50 2.72
C PRO A 122 -19.01 5.86 1.62
N LEU A 123 -19.61 5.65 0.45
CA LEU A 123 -18.93 5.05 -0.70
C LEU A 123 -17.75 5.92 -1.17
N ALA A 124 -17.87 7.24 -1.07
CA ALA A 124 -16.80 8.17 -1.42
C ALA A 124 -15.53 7.90 -0.57
N ILE A 125 -15.68 7.72 0.74
CA ILE A 125 -14.56 7.40 1.66
C ILE A 125 -13.98 6.04 1.32
N THR A 126 -14.83 5.04 1.06
CA THR A 126 -14.39 3.71 0.63
C THR A 126 -13.55 3.78 -0.65
N ALA A 127 -14.01 4.53 -1.65
CA ALA A 127 -13.30 4.68 -2.93
C ALA A 127 -11.97 5.42 -2.77
N MET A 128 -11.95 6.50 -1.98
CA MET A 128 -10.71 7.24 -1.68
C MET A 128 -9.67 6.34 -0.99
N GLY A 129 -10.10 5.60 0.04
CA GLY A 129 -9.21 4.67 0.76
C GLY A 129 -8.73 3.53 -0.12
N ALA A 130 -9.60 2.94 -0.96
CA ALA A 130 -9.23 1.91 -1.92
C ALA A 130 -8.16 2.38 -2.91
N THR A 131 -8.35 3.57 -3.48
CA THR A 131 -7.39 4.20 -4.39
C THR A 131 -6.05 4.46 -3.69
N PHE A 132 -6.10 5.02 -2.48
CA PHE A 132 -4.89 5.27 -1.69
C PHE A 132 -4.13 3.97 -1.39
N ASN A 133 -4.82 2.95 -0.89
CA ASN A 133 -4.22 1.67 -0.53
C ASN A 133 -3.63 0.95 -1.74
N PHE A 134 -4.33 0.95 -2.89
CA PHE A 134 -3.82 0.39 -4.13
C PHE A 134 -2.55 1.11 -4.62
N THR A 135 -2.57 2.45 -4.64
CA THR A 135 -1.42 3.26 -5.08
C THR A 135 -0.23 3.08 -4.13
N ASN A 136 -0.47 3.13 -2.81
CA ASN A 136 0.57 2.93 -1.80
C ASN A 136 1.24 1.55 -1.94
N SER A 137 0.44 0.48 -2.07
CA SER A 137 0.97 -0.86 -2.29
C SER A 137 1.72 -1.00 -3.60
N THR A 138 1.26 -0.34 -4.66
CA THR A 138 1.96 -0.33 -5.96
C THR A 138 3.32 0.35 -5.83
N LEU A 139 3.41 1.49 -5.16
CA LEU A 139 4.68 2.19 -4.92
C LEU A 139 5.64 1.36 -4.06
N LEU A 140 5.13 0.72 -3.00
CA LEU A 140 5.94 -0.17 -2.17
C LEU A 140 6.48 -1.34 -2.98
N CYS A 141 5.64 -2.02 -3.75
CA CYS A 141 6.06 -3.11 -4.62
C CYS A 141 7.08 -2.65 -5.66
N ALA A 142 6.86 -1.48 -6.26
CA ALA A 142 7.77 -0.88 -7.21
C ALA A 142 9.15 -0.59 -6.57
N SER A 143 9.18 -0.03 -5.36
CA SER A 143 10.43 0.25 -4.65
C SER A 143 11.24 -1.02 -4.37
N VAL A 144 10.57 -2.07 -3.90
CA VAL A 144 11.23 -3.35 -3.56
C VAL A 144 11.81 -4.06 -4.79
N VAL A 145 11.19 -3.87 -5.96
CA VAL A 145 11.59 -4.57 -7.20
C VAL A 145 12.55 -3.74 -8.05
N ALA A 146 12.35 -2.42 -8.12
CA ALA A 146 13.07 -1.53 -9.02
C ALA A 146 14.40 -1.03 -8.45
N PHE A 147 14.48 -0.85 -7.13
CA PHE A 147 15.72 -0.33 -6.54
C PHE A 147 16.71 -1.46 -6.27
N PRO A 148 17.97 -1.29 -6.68
CA PRO A 148 18.96 -2.34 -6.65
C PRO A 148 19.29 -2.80 -5.23
N LYS A 149 19.54 -4.07 -5.14
CA LYS A 149 19.67 -4.94 -3.99
C LYS A 149 20.87 -4.72 -3.07
N GLU A 150 21.76 -3.83 -3.42
CA GLU A 150 22.92 -3.52 -2.58
C GLU A 150 22.50 -3.03 -1.19
N SER A 151 21.30 -2.44 -1.13
CA SER A 151 20.74 -1.90 0.11
C SER A 151 20.14 -2.97 1.05
N TYR A 152 19.77 -4.14 0.55
CA TYR A 152 19.10 -5.18 1.36
C TYR A 152 19.98 -6.41 1.64
N SER A 153 21.25 -6.38 1.26
CA SER A 153 22.14 -7.53 1.42
C SER A 153 22.61 -7.75 2.86
N ASP A 154 22.54 -6.73 3.67
CA ASP A 154 23.02 -6.77 5.05
C ASP A 154 21.99 -6.20 6.04
N ILE A 155 21.07 -7.05 6.48
CA ILE A 155 20.10 -6.74 7.53
C ILE A 155 20.78 -6.22 8.82
N CYS A 156 21.96 -6.73 9.14
CA CYS A 156 22.69 -6.33 10.35
C CYS A 156 23.13 -4.87 10.27
N SER A 157 23.50 -4.39 9.10
CA SER A 157 23.86 -2.98 8.89
C SER A 157 22.65 -2.06 9.07
N TYR A 158 21.46 -2.48 8.67
CA TYR A 158 20.22 -1.73 8.88
C TYR A 158 19.75 -1.75 10.32
N ALA A 159 19.88 -2.89 11.00
CA ALA A 159 19.51 -3.01 12.41
C ALA A 159 20.32 -2.09 13.33
N GLY A 160 21.54 -1.69 12.92
CA GLY A 160 22.37 -0.69 13.60
C GLY A 160 21.95 0.77 13.34
N ASN A 161 21.02 1.01 12.41
CA ASN A 161 20.63 2.36 12.03
C ASN A 161 19.32 2.78 12.72
N TRP A 162 19.31 3.88 13.43
CA TRP A 162 18.13 4.42 14.11
C TRP A 162 16.94 4.67 13.17
N ASN A 163 17.21 5.06 11.93
CA ASN A 163 16.17 5.31 10.93
C ASN A 163 15.35 4.03 10.61
N PHE A 164 15.99 2.87 10.68
CA PHE A 164 15.31 1.59 10.50
C PHE A 164 14.24 1.36 11.59
N TRP A 165 14.57 1.62 12.84
CA TRP A 165 13.65 1.44 13.97
C TRP A 165 12.56 2.50 14.05
N LEU A 166 12.83 3.71 13.54
CA LEU A 166 11.84 4.77 13.45
C LEU A 166 10.91 4.63 12.22
N GLY A 167 11.20 3.69 11.30
CA GLY A 167 10.39 3.46 10.11
C GLY A 167 10.57 4.53 9.03
N ILE A 168 11.70 5.22 9.04
CA ILE A 168 12.06 6.29 8.10
C ILE A 168 13.04 5.76 7.05
#